data_ed117e6b12ffb8c0ae81a7a5b194be1a
#
_entry.id   ed117e6b12ffb8c0ae81a7a5b194be1a
#
_cell.length_a   1.000
_cell.length_b   1.000
_cell.length_c   1.000
_cell.angle_alpha   90.00
_cell.angle_beta   90.00
_cell.angle_gamma   90.00
#
_symmetry.space_group_name_H-M   'P 1'
#
loop_
_entity.id
_entity.type
_entity.pdbx_description
1 polymer ?
#
loop_
_entity_poly.entity_id
_entity_poly.type
_entity_poly.pdbx_seq_one_letter_code
_entity_poly.pdbx_strand_id
1 'polypeptide(L)'
;MNVKSAAKALESLGNETRLTIFRSLVRAGPSGLAVGKLKDRIGIPGSTLSHHISHLVGAKLVSQNREGRVLRCTANYPAMRSLVDYLVKECCQDDPC
;
A
#
# COMPACT_ATOMS: atom_id res chain seq x y z
N MET A 1 -15.25 -2.60 3.86
CA MET A 1 -14.21 -3.67 3.89
C MET A 1 -14.70 -4.81 4.78
N ASN A 2 -14.39 -6.03 4.40
CA ASN A 2 -14.75 -7.21 5.20
C ASN A 2 -13.47 -7.86 5.76
N VAL A 3 -13.63 -8.89 6.59
CA VAL A 3 -12.49 -9.54 7.25
C VAL A 3 -11.52 -10.15 6.22
N LYS A 4 -12.04 -10.69 5.13
CA LYS A 4 -11.21 -11.32 4.10
C LYS A 4 -10.32 -10.29 3.40
N SER A 5 -10.89 -9.18 2.96
CA SER A 5 -10.12 -8.12 2.29
C SER A 5 -9.18 -7.41 3.26
N ALA A 6 -9.60 -7.21 4.50
CA ALA A 6 -8.74 -6.63 5.53
C ALA A 6 -7.54 -7.52 5.83
N ALA A 7 -7.77 -8.83 5.97
CA ALA A 7 -6.68 -9.79 6.22
C ALA A 7 -5.69 -9.81 5.07
N LYS A 8 -6.17 -9.73 3.82
CA LYS A 8 -5.30 -9.70 2.64
C LYS A 8 -4.44 -8.43 2.62
N ALA A 9 -5.03 -7.29 2.95
CA ALA A 9 -4.31 -6.03 3.04
C ALA A 9 -3.23 -6.09 4.13
N LEU A 10 -3.57 -6.60 5.31
CA LEU A 10 -2.62 -6.72 6.42
C LEU A 10 -1.49 -7.71 6.10
N GLU A 11 -1.81 -8.82 5.44
CA GLU A 11 -0.80 -9.77 5.02
C GLU A 11 0.19 -9.13 4.05
N SER A 12 -0.31 -8.32 3.12
CA SER A 12 0.55 -7.60 2.19
C SER A 12 1.43 -6.59 2.91
N LEU A 13 0.91 -5.87 3.90
CA LEU A 13 1.67 -4.89 4.67
C LEU A 13 2.56 -5.53 5.74
N GLY A 14 2.39 -6.80 6.03
CA GLY A 14 3.14 -7.51 7.07
C GLY A 14 4.56 -7.91 6.68
N ASN A 15 5.16 -7.19 5.75
CA ASN A 15 6.53 -7.36 5.29
C ASN A 15 7.22 -6.00 5.38
N GLU A 16 8.40 -5.92 5.98
CA GLU A 16 9.08 -4.64 6.20
C GLU A 16 9.30 -3.86 4.92
N THR A 17 9.73 -4.52 3.87
CA THR A 17 9.99 -3.84 2.58
C THR A 17 8.69 -3.32 1.98
N ARG A 18 7.65 -4.14 1.95
CA ARG A 18 6.36 -3.70 1.41
C ARG A 18 5.74 -2.57 2.23
N LEU A 19 5.86 -2.62 3.55
CA LEU A 19 5.38 -1.55 4.41
C LEU A 19 6.13 -0.24 4.13
N THR A 20 7.44 -0.32 3.96
CA THR A 20 8.27 0.86 3.64
C THR A 20 7.87 1.44 2.28
N ILE A 21 7.66 0.59 1.28
CA ILE A 21 7.19 1.02 -0.05
C ILE A 21 5.85 1.73 0.08
N PHE A 22 4.91 1.12 0.76
CA PHE A 22 3.57 1.68 0.91
C PHE A 22 3.61 3.04 1.61
N ARG A 23 4.37 3.16 2.70
CA ARG A 23 4.50 4.42 3.42
C ARG A 23 5.16 5.52 2.59
N SER A 24 6.13 5.15 1.74
CA SER A 24 6.73 6.09 0.80
C SER A 24 5.69 6.65 -0.16
N LEU A 25 4.80 5.80 -0.65
CA LEU A 25 3.71 6.22 -1.55
C LEU A 25 2.66 7.05 -0.80
N VAL A 26 2.35 6.71 0.43
CA VAL A 26 1.44 7.52 1.26
C VAL A 26 1.98 8.94 1.42
N ARG A 27 3.27 9.07 1.71
CA ARG A 27 3.92 10.38 1.85
C ARG A 27 3.95 11.17 0.55
N ALA A 28 4.09 10.47 -0.57
CA ALA A 28 4.20 11.13 -1.88
C ALA A 28 2.94 11.90 -2.27
N GLY A 29 1.79 11.52 -1.75
CA GLY A 29 0.53 12.16 -2.07
C GLY A 29 -0.12 11.58 -3.34
N PRO A 30 -1.24 12.15 -3.76
CA PRO A 30 -2.01 11.62 -4.89
C PRO A 30 -1.27 11.60 -6.23
N SER A 31 -0.24 12.42 -6.40
CA SER A 31 0.56 12.38 -7.64
C SER A 31 1.50 11.18 -7.71
N GLY A 32 1.73 10.50 -6.59
CA GLY A 32 2.50 9.27 -6.55
C GLY A 32 3.98 9.42 -6.87
N LEU A 33 4.61 8.30 -7.19
CA LEU A 33 6.04 8.25 -7.56
C LEU A 33 6.23 7.35 -8.77
N ALA A 34 7.13 7.76 -9.67
CA ALA A 34 7.61 6.89 -10.72
C ALA A 34 8.37 5.72 -10.10
N VAL A 35 8.24 4.52 -10.69
CA VAL A 35 8.92 3.32 -10.19
C VAL A 35 10.43 3.52 -10.04
N GLY A 36 11.06 4.21 -11.00
CA GLY A 36 12.49 4.50 -10.93
C GLY A 36 12.88 5.30 -9.70
N LYS A 37 12.07 6.29 -9.33
CA LYS A 37 12.31 7.10 -8.13
C LYS A 37 12.09 6.28 -6.87
N LEU A 38 11.08 5.44 -6.86
CA LEU A 38 10.79 4.55 -5.74
C LEU A 38 11.93 3.56 -5.55
N LYS A 39 12.47 3.01 -6.65
CA LYS A 39 13.62 2.13 -6.62
C LYS A 39 14.82 2.79 -5.94
N ASP A 40 15.10 4.04 -6.30
CA ASP A 40 16.21 4.79 -5.72
C ASP A 40 16.01 5.01 -4.21
N ARG A 41 14.79 5.30 -3.80
CA ARG A 41 14.49 5.53 -2.37
C ARG A 41 14.59 4.26 -1.53
N ILE A 42 14.11 3.13 -2.07
CA ILE A 42 14.09 1.86 -1.33
C ILE A 42 15.44 1.15 -1.40
N GLY A 43 16.17 1.31 -2.51
CA GLY A 43 17.52 0.76 -2.64
C GLY A 43 17.56 -0.75 -2.87
N ILE A 44 16.56 -1.31 -3.57
CA ILE A 44 16.53 -2.74 -3.90
C ILE A 44 16.51 -2.93 -5.41
N PRO A 45 16.86 -4.14 -5.91
CA PRO A 45 16.81 -4.41 -7.35
C PRO A 45 15.42 -4.20 -7.92
N GLY A 46 15.35 -3.75 -9.18
CA GLY A 46 14.09 -3.45 -9.84
C GLY A 46 13.13 -4.63 -9.92
N SER A 47 13.62 -5.85 -10.15
CA SER A 47 12.80 -7.05 -10.20
C SER A 47 12.16 -7.35 -8.83
N THR A 48 12.92 -7.17 -7.75
CA THR A 48 12.41 -7.36 -6.39
C THR A 48 11.38 -6.30 -6.05
N LEU A 49 11.63 -5.06 -6.41
CA LEU A 49 10.68 -3.96 -6.21
C LEU A 49 9.37 -4.23 -6.95
N SER A 50 9.46 -4.63 -8.24
CA SER A 50 8.27 -4.93 -9.05
C SER A 50 7.43 -6.05 -8.43
N HIS A 51 8.08 -7.06 -7.87
CA HIS A 51 7.37 -8.16 -7.19
C HIS A 51 6.60 -7.64 -5.99
N HIS A 52 7.22 -6.81 -5.14
CA HIS A 52 6.56 -6.24 -3.97
C HIS A 52 5.42 -5.30 -4.36
N ILE A 53 5.62 -4.49 -5.40
CA ILE A 53 4.57 -3.59 -5.89
C ILE A 53 3.38 -4.41 -6.40
N SER A 54 3.62 -5.48 -7.16
CA SER A 54 2.55 -6.37 -7.65
C SER A 54 1.75 -6.96 -6.50
N HIS A 55 2.42 -7.33 -5.42
CA HIS A 55 1.74 -7.85 -4.23
C HIS A 55 0.82 -6.79 -3.61
N LEU A 56 1.30 -5.56 -3.50
CA LEU A 56 0.49 -4.44 -2.98
C LEU A 56 -0.69 -4.11 -3.90
N VAL A 57 -0.48 -4.16 -5.21
CA VAL A 57 -1.54 -3.95 -6.20
C VAL A 57 -2.60 -5.06 -6.08
N GLY A 58 -2.16 -6.30 -5.92
CA GLY A 58 -3.07 -7.44 -5.71
C GLY A 58 -3.92 -7.32 -4.45
N ALA A 59 -3.40 -6.66 -3.42
CA ALA A 59 -4.14 -6.38 -2.19
C ALA A 59 -4.95 -5.08 -2.27
N LYS A 60 -4.94 -4.41 -3.42
CA LYS A 60 -5.66 -3.15 -3.70
C LYS A 60 -5.19 -1.97 -2.85
N LEU A 61 -3.96 -2.03 -2.38
CA LEU A 61 -3.36 -0.94 -1.59
C LEU A 61 -2.60 0.07 -2.44
N VAL A 62 -2.23 -0.31 -3.65
CA VAL A 62 -1.46 0.51 -4.59
C VAL A 62 -2.09 0.41 -5.96
N SER A 63 -2.07 1.51 -6.69
CA SER A 63 -2.46 1.57 -8.10
C SER A 63 -1.24 1.91 -8.94
N GLN A 64 -1.17 1.35 -10.15
CA GLN A 64 -0.14 1.67 -11.11
C GLN A 64 -0.76 2.22 -12.37
N ASN A 65 -0.18 3.31 -12.88
CA ASN A 65 -0.59 3.92 -14.15
C ASN A 65 0.62 4.14 -15.03
N ARG A 66 0.51 3.78 -16.30
CA ARG A 66 1.57 4.04 -17.26
C ARG A 66 1.35 5.41 -17.91
N GLU A 67 2.37 6.25 -17.83
CA GLU A 67 2.40 7.58 -18.44
C GLU A 67 3.56 7.58 -19.44
N GLY A 68 3.30 7.22 -20.69
CA GLY A 68 4.34 7.06 -21.68
C GLY A 68 5.28 5.93 -21.29
N ARG A 69 6.56 6.25 -21.05
CA ARG A 69 7.57 5.27 -20.63
C ARG A 69 7.67 5.15 -19.10
N VAL A 70 6.93 5.98 -18.39
CA VAL A 70 6.98 6.02 -16.92
C VAL A 70 5.84 5.19 -16.35
N LEU A 71 6.18 4.31 -15.41
CA LEU A 71 5.19 3.60 -14.63
C LEU A 71 5.08 4.31 -13.28
N ARG A 72 3.91 4.86 -13.01
CA ARG A 72 3.66 5.65 -11.80
C ARG A 72 2.85 4.85 -10.81
N CYS A 73 3.28 4.85 -9.56
CA CYS A 73 2.60 4.17 -8.45
C CYS A 73 1.98 5.19 -7.51
N THR A 74 0.78 4.89 -7.04
CA THR A 74 0.03 5.75 -6.13
C THR A 74 -0.58 4.90 -5.02
N ALA A 75 -0.53 5.38 -3.78
CA ALA A 75 -1.24 4.71 -2.69
C ALA A 75 -2.74 4.82 -2.92
N ASN A 76 -3.46 3.75 -2.63
CA ASN A 76 -4.92 3.76 -2.65
C ASN A 76 -5.41 4.26 -1.30
N TYR A 77 -5.59 5.58 -1.18
CA TYR A 77 -5.98 6.21 0.08
C TYR A 77 -7.33 5.73 0.59
N PRO A 78 -8.38 5.58 -0.25
CA PRO A 78 -9.65 5.02 0.24
C PRO A 78 -9.49 3.63 0.84
N ALA A 79 -8.71 2.76 0.23
CA ALA A 79 -8.46 1.42 0.78
C ALA A 79 -7.71 1.47 2.11
N MET A 80 -6.72 2.35 2.22
CA MET A 80 -5.97 2.57 3.45
C MET A 80 -6.90 3.03 4.58
N ARG A 81 -7.74 4.04 4.30
CA ARG A 81 -8.69 4.54 5.30
C ARG A 81 -9.70 3.48 5.70
N SER A 82 -10.18 2.68 4.74
CA SER A 82 -11.11 1.59 5.02
C SER A 82 -10.49 0.55 5.95
N LEU A 83 -9.20 0.25 5.77
CA LEU A 83 -8.49 -0.68 6.64
C LEU A 83 -8.40 -0.13 8.07
N VAL A 84 -8.01 1.14 8.21
CA VAL A 84 -7.92 1.78 9.54
C VAL A 84 -9.29 1.79 10.21
N ASP A 85 -10.32 2.20 9.48
CA ASP A 85 -11.69 2.25 9.98
C ASP A 85 -12.19 0.88 10.41
N TYR A 86 -11.88 -0.16 9.61
CA TYR A 86 -12.27 -1.52 9.93
C TYR A 86 -11.62 -2.01 11.23
N LEU A 87 -10.34 -1.70 11.44
CA LEU A 87 -9.61 -2.13 12.63
C LEU A 87 -10.14 -1.47 13.91
N VAL A 88 -10.59 -0.23 13.83
CA VAL A 88 -11.10 0.48 15.02
C VAL A 88 -12.62 0.38 15.17
N LYS A 89 -13.29 -0.19 14.20
CA LYS A 89 -14.75 -0.30 14.22
C LYS A 89 -15.20 -1.07 15.47
N GLU A 90 -16.20 -0.54 16.13
CA GLU A 90 -16.76 -1.13 17.33
C GLU A 90 -15.77 -1.20 18.50
N CYS A 91 -14.74 -0.32 18.48
CA CYS A 91 -13.76 -0.25 19.55
C CYS A 91 -14.44 -0.06 20.91
N CYS A 92 -14.10 -0.93 21.87
CA CYS A 92 -14.61 -0.92 23.23
C CYS A 92 -16.15 -1.00 23.34
N GLN A 93 -16.80 -1.55 22.32
CA GLN A 93 -18.27 -1.67 22.33
C GLN A 93 -18.78 -2.60 23.41
N ASP A 94 -18.01 -3.64 23.73
CA ASP A 94 -18.40 -4.62 24.74
C ASP A 94 -18.01 -4.19 26.16
N ASP A 95 -17.04 -3.28 26.29
CA ASP A 95 -16.57 -2.78 27.57
C ASP A 95 -15.84 -1.44 27.36
N PRO A 96 -16.07 -0.44 28.26
CA PRO A 96 -15.44 0.86 28.09
C PRO A 96 -13.91 0.77 28.06
N CYS A 97 -13.28 1.49 27.11
CA CYS A 97 -11.84 1.61 27.09
C CYS A 97 -11.38 2.45 28.28
#